data_8532f4495029993ab319760140dc7929
#
_entry.id   8532f4495029993ab319760140dc7929
#
_cell.length_a   1.000
_cell.length_b   1.000
_cell.length_c   1.000
_cell.angle_alpha   90.00
_cell.angle_beta   90.00
_cell.angle_gamma   90.00
#
_symmetry.space_group_name_H-M   'P 1'
#
loop_
_entity.id
_entity.type
_entity.pdbx_description
1 polymer ?
#
loop_
_entity_poly.entity_id
_entity_poly.type
_entity_poly.pdbx_seq_one_letter_code
_entity_poly.pdbx_strand_id
1 'polypeptide(L)' 'MKVLHCRDAGFDCDAIVHGSTAEEILAQVRPHAAEAHDTVVTPELESDLRTLIKEDA' A
#
# COMPACT_ATOMS: atom_id res chain seq x y z
N MET A 1 -10.72 -3.13 -10.31
CA MET A 1 -10.31 -2.76 -8.95
C MET A 1 -8.81 -2.94 -8.79
N LYS A 2 -8.16 -2.07 -8.05
CA LYS A 2 -6.72 -2.15 -7.84
C LYS A 2 -6.41 -2.82 -6.52
N VAL A 3 -5.25 -3.46 -6.44
CA VAL A 3 -4.82 -4.17 -5.24
C VAL A 3 -3.35 -3.90 -4.97
N LEU A 4 -3.00 -3.79 -3.69
CA LEU A 4 -1.62 -3.66 -3.25
C LEU A 4 -1.34 -4.71 -2.19
N HIS A 5 -0.32 -5.51 -2.41
CA HIS A 5 0.14 -6.49 -1.44
C HIS A 5 1.21 -5.84 -0.57
N CYS A 6 0.96 -5.80 0.73
CA CYS A 6 1.90 -5.22 1.69
C CYS A 6 3.27 -5.89 1.60
N ARG A 7 3.30 -7.19 1.35
CA ARG A 7 4.53 -7.95 1.22
C ARG A 7 5.41 -7.44 0.08
N ASP A 8 4.81 -7.00 -1.02
CA ASP A 8 5.54 -6.47 -2.17
C ASP A 8 6.28 -5.18 -1.84
N ALA A 9 5.83 -4.47 -0.81
CA ALA A 9 6.46 -3.23 -0.36
C ALA A 9 7.66 -3.48 0.57
N GLY A 10 8.00 -4.75 0.80
CA GLY A 10 9.14 -5.09 1.65
C GLY A 10 8.80 -5.34 3.11
N PHE A 11 7.53 -5.34 3.46
CA PHE A 11 7.08 -5.63 4.81
C PHE A 11 6.77 -7.11 4.97
N ASP A 12 7.02 -7.62 6.16
CA ASP A 12 6.68 -9.00 6.50
C ASP A 12 5.23 -9.06 6.95
N CYS A 13 4.32 -8.92 5.99
CA CYS A 13 2.90 -8.77 6.27
C CYS A 13 2.08 -9.39 5.13
N ASP A 14 1.01 -10.08 5.48
CA ASP A 14 0.13 -10.73 4.49
C ASP A 14 -1.07 -9.85 4.11
N ALA A 15 -1.13 -8.62 4.60
CA ALA A 15 -2.24 -7.74 4.32
C ALA A 15 -2.34 -7.39 2.84
N ILE A 16 -3.57 -7.32 2.34
CA ILE A 16 -3.86 -6.93 0.96
C ILE A 16 -4.84 -5.76 1.03
N VAL A 17 -4.53 -4.69 0.32
CA VAL A 17 -5.35 -3.50 0.28
C VAL A 17 -6.01 -3.39 -1.08
N HIS A 18 -7.32 -3.15 -1.09
CA HIS A 18 -8.11 -2.99 -2.32
C HIS A 18 -8.66 -1.58 -2.42
N GLY A 19 -8.76 -1.07 -3.63
CA GLY A 19 -9.38 0.22 -3.89
C GLY A 19 -9.68 0.40 -5.37
N SER A 20 -10.56 1.34 -5.68
CA SER A 20 -10.89 1.66 -7.06
C SER A 20 -9.77 2.43 -7.75
N THR A 21 -9.00 3.19 -6.98
CA THR A 21 -7.90 4.01 -7.48
C THR A 21 -6.67 3.84 -6.59
N ALA A 22 -5.52 4.26 -7.12
CA ALA A 22 -4.29 4.25 -6.34
C ALA A 22 -4.42 5.16 -5.10
N GLU A 23 -5.14 6.27 -5.23
CA GLU A 23 -5.36 7.20 -4.12
C GLU A 23 -6.09 6.53 -2.97
N GLU A 24 -7.12 5.74 -3.27
CA GLU A 24 -7.87 5.01 -2.25
C GLU A 24 -6.98 3.99 -1.53
N ILE A 25 -6.14 3.30 -2.27
CA ILE A 25 -5.22 2.33 -1.69
C ILE A 25 -4.23 3.01 -0.77
N LEU A 26 -3.65 4.13 -1.21
CA LEU A 26 -2.68 4.85 -0.40
C LEU A 26 -3.30 5.45 0.85
N ALA A 27 -4.56 5.89 0.76
CA ALA A 27 -5.29 6.40 1.93
C ALA A 27 -5.46 5.32 3.00
N GLN A 28 -5.56 4.06 2.58
CA GLN A 28 -5.66 2.94 3.52
C GLN A 28 -4.29 2.50 4.04
N VAL A 29 -3.28 2.60 3.20
CA VAL A 29 -1.92 2.16 3.55
C VAL A 29 -1.29 3.07 4.61
N ARG A 30 -1.55 4.37 4.55
CA ARG A 30 -0.97 5.32 5.51
C ARG A 30 -1.23 4.95 6.97
N PRO A 31 -2.50 4.76 7.39
CA PRO A 31 -2.74 4.34 8.78
C PRO A 31 -2.24 2.93 9.06
N HIS A 32 -2.31 2.03 8.08
CA HIS A 32 -1.82 0.67 8.26
C HIS A 32 -0.31 0.65 8.52
N ALA A 33 0.45 1.43 7.75
CA ALA A 33 1.90 1.49 7.93
C ALA A 33 2.27 2.05 9.31
N ALA A 34 1.54 3.06 9.76
CA ALA A 34 1.80 3.67 11.07
C ALA A 34 1.49 2.71 12.22
N GLU A 35 0.39 1.97 12.13
CA GLU A 35 -0.05 1.09 13.20
C GLU A 35 0.62 -0.29 13.19
N ALA A 36 0.72 -0.87 12.00
CA ALA A 36 1.23 -2.24 11.88
C ALA A 36 2.74 -2.31 11.74
N HIS A 37 3.35 -1.32 11.13
CA HIS A 37 4.78 -1.35 10.81
C HIS A 37 5.57 -0.21 11.44
N ASP A 38 4.93 0.65 12.21
CA ASP A 38 5.54 1.81 12.85
C ASP A 38 6.37 2.63 11.85
N THR A 39 5.80 2.82 10.66
CA THR A 39 6.45 3.47 9.53
C THR A 39 5.60 4.61 9.02
N VAL A 40 6.23 5.71 8.66
CA VAL A 40 5.56 6.85 8.04
C VAL A 40 5.72 6.73 6.52
N VAL A 41 4.60 6.89 5.81
CA VAL A 41 4.63 6.88 4.34
C VAL A 41 5.17 8.22 3.84
N THR A 42 6.42 8.20 3.38
CA THR A 42 7.06 9.38 2.80
C THR A 42 6.68 9.49 1.31
N PRO A 43 6.91 10.65 0.67
CA PRO A 43 6.67 10.77 -0.77
C PRO A 43 7.44 9.75 -1.60
N GLU A 44 8.65 9.39 -1.19
CA GLU A 44 9.44 8.37 -1.88
C GLU A 44 8.80 7.00 -1.76
N LEU A 45 8.37 6.63 -0.55
CA LEU A 45 7.71 5.37 -0.33
C LEU A 45 6.37 5.32 -1.07
N GLU A 46 5.64 6.42 -1.07
CA GLU A 46 4.37 6.52 -1.80
C GLU A 46 4.59 6.25 -3.29
N SER A 47 5.64 6.81 -3.87
CA SER A 47 5.97 6.58 -5.28
C SER A 47 6.25 5.10 -5.53
N ASP A 48 7.00 4.46 -4.64
CA ASP A 48 7.29 3.04 -4.76
C ASP A 48 6.02 2.21 -4.65
N LEU A 49 5.15 2.56 -3.71
CA LEU A 49 3.89 1.85 -3.52
C LEU A 49 3.01 1.94 -4.76
N ARG A 50 2.99 3.09 -5.43
CA ARG A 50 2.22 3.26 -6.66
C ARG A 50 2.65 2.30 -7.75
N THR A 51 3.96 2.01 -7.84
CA THR A 51 4.46 1.07 -8.86
C THR A 51 4.14 -0.37 -8.52
N LEU A 52 3.84 -0.66 -7.24
CA LEU A 52 3.51 -2.00 -6.79
C LEU A 52 2.02 -2.32 -6.88
N ILE A 53 1.19 -1.30 -7.08
CA ILE A 53 -0.26 -1.48 -7.21
C ILE A 53 -0.56 -2.22 -8.51
N LYS A 54 -1.37 -3.26 -8.43
CA LYS A 54 -1.74 -4.09 -9.57
C LYS A 54 -3.24 -4.01 -9.84
N GLU A 55 -3.63 -4.35 -11.07
CA GLU A 55 -5.03 -4.48 -11.40
C GLU A 55 -5.51 -5.87 -11.03
N ASP A 56 -6.54 -5.93 -10.24
CA ASP A 56 -7.20 -7.17 -9.87
C ASP A 56 -8.55 -7.18 -10.60
N ALA A 57 -8.50 -7.61 -11.82
CA ALA A 57 -9.67 -7.59 -12.71
C ALA A 57 -10.68 -8.67 -12.35
#